data_b9e04f479e7663fc58abcb4f8e8473c4
#
_entry.id   b9e04f479e7663fc58abcb4f8e8473c4
#
_cell.length_a   1.000
_cell.length_b   1.000
_cell.length_c   1.000
_cell.angle_alpha   90.00
_cell.angle_beta   90.00
_cell.angle_gamma   90.00
#
_symmetry.space_group_name_H-M   'P 1'
#
loop_
_entity.id
_entity.type
_entity.pdbx_description
1 polymer ?
#
loop_
_entity_poly.entity_id
_entity_poly.type
_entity_poly.pdbx_seq_one_letter_code
_entity_poly.pdbx_strand_id
1 'polypeptide(L)'
;MKIIHLTDTHLLGVERANLYGVNPAYLLKKAIKSIKKHHGDASFLAITGDLIACESKEAYLILKNEMNKLNIPIYLILGNHDNRQTFYKQFPQYVHDDFVQYSIKVENKVFLFLDTLIEGERYGKLCDIRLAWLKDNLEKYKKFPIYIFMHHHPIDSGLYEMDNIANFSSANEFWDILNEHDNVKHISFGHVHRIMHAVKDGVSMHSTRSTTFQVSYQPHNKLEYLTNKEKPTYAIMDIKEDNTLLIHHHEYLDEKRYYEDGSR
;
A
#
# COMPACT_ATOMS: atom_id res chain seq x y z
N MET A 1 16.83 2.63 -8.54
CA MET A 1 15.90 1.48 -8.32
C MET A 1 14.48 2.00 -8.45
N LYS A 2 13.66 1.38 -9.31
CA LYS A 2 12.27 1.80 -9.53
C LYS A 2 11.31 0.82 -8.85
N ILE A 3 10.38 1.31 -8.05
CA ILE A 3 9.34 0.52 -7.37
C ILE A 3 7.99 1.13 -7.73
N ILE A 4 6.98 0.29 -7.93
CA ILE A 4 5.60 0.73 -8.11
C ILE A 4 4.83 0.42 -6.83
N HIS A 5 4.06 1.39 -6.36
CA HIS A 5 3.19 1.24 -5.19
C HIS A 5 1.74 1.44 -5.58
N LEU A 6 0.95 0.38 -5.39
CA LEU A 6 -0.52 0.35 -5.48
C LEU A 6 -1.10 0.11 -4.10
N THR A 7 -2.37 0.47 -3.90
CA THR A 7 -3.09 0.22 -2.65
C THR A 7 -4.60 0.16 -2.88
N ASP A 8 -5.31 -0.46 -1.95
CA ASP A 8 -6.76 -0.36 -1.82
C ASP A 8 -7.48 -0.76 -3.12
N THR A 9 -7.24 -1.99 -3.56
CA THR A 9 -7.84 -2.50 -4.80
C THR A 9 -9.31 -2.88 -4.64
N HIS A 10 -9.77 -3.16 -3.41
CA HIS A 10 -11.15 -3.42 -3.03
C HIS A 10 -11.92 -4.28 -4.03
N LEU A 11 -11.31 -5.37 -4.48
CA LEU A 11 -11.92 -6.25 -5.46
C LEU A 11 -13.18 -6.92 -4.89
N LEU A 12 -14.15 -7.09 -5.75
CA LEU A 12 -15.36 -7.87 -5.49
C LEU A 12 -15.27 -9.22 -6.20
N GLY A 13 -15.97 -10.23 -5.68
CA GLY A 13 -15.97 -11.60 -6.26
C GLY A 13 -16.60 -11.70 -7.66
N VAL A 14 -17.14 -10.61 -8.19
CA VAL A 14 -17.73 -10.54 -9.52
C VAL A 14 -17.07 -9.40 -10.31
N GLU A 15 -16.46 -9.71 -11.44
CA GLU A 15 -15.70 -8.73 -12.26
C GLU A 15 -16.51 -7.50 -12.70
N ARG A 16 -17.82 -7.65 -12.87
CA ARG A 16 -18.72 -6.55 -13.29
C ARG A 16 -19.40 -5.83 -12.13
N ALA A 17 -19.12 -6.22 -10.89
CA ALA A 17 -19.71 -5.58 -9.72
C ALA A 17 -19.18 -4.15 -9.53
N ASN A 18 -20.01 -3.28 -8.99
CA ASN A 18 -19.65 -1.90 -8.68
C ASN A 18 -19.57 -1.67 -7.17
N LEU A 19 -18.58 -0.91 -6.76
CA LEU A 19 -18.40 -0.41 -5.41
C LEU A 19 -18.39 1.12 -5.46
N TYR A 20 -19.32 1.78 -4.77
CA TYR A 20 -19.48 3.24 -4.81
C TYR A 20 -19.54 3.84 -6.23
N GLY A 21 -20.12 3.06 -7.18
CA GLY A 21 -20.30 3.50 -8.57
C GLY A 21 -19.04 3.41 -9.44
N VAL A 22 -18.01 2.67 -9.02
CA VAL A 22 -16.84 2.32 -9.82
C VAL A 22 -16.70 0.80 -9.90
N ASN A 23 -16.06 0.28 -10.94
CA ASN A 23 -15.79 -1.16 -11.09
C ASN A 23 -14.34 -1.45 -10.72
N PRO A 24 -14.08 -2.08 -9.54
CA PRO A 24 -12.72 -2.32 -9.05
C PRO A 24 -11.87 -3.19 -10.00
N ALA A 25 -12.43 -4.27 -10.53
CA ALA A 25 -11.71 -5.17 -11.44
C ALA A 25 -11.30 -4.46 -12.74
N TYR A 26 -12.17 -3.63 -13.30
CA TYR A 26 -11.84 -2.82 -14.48
C TYR A 26 -10.70 -1.83 -14.18
N LEU A 27 -10.76 -1.14 -13.04
CA LEU A 27 -9.75 -0.15 -12.65
C LEU A 27 -8.40 -0.81 -12.38
N LEU A 28 -8.37 -1.95 -11.67
CA LEU A 28 -7.14 -2.73 -11.48
C LEU A 28 -6.55 -3.19 -12.83
N LYS A 29 -7.38 -3.70 -13.73
CA LYS A 29 -6.94 -4.10 -15.08
C LYS A 29 -6.29 -2.94 -15.84
N LYS A 30 -6.82 -1.72 -15.70
CA LYS A 30 -6.22 -0.52 -16.30
C LYS A 30 -4.87 -0.18 -15.66
N ALA A 31 -4.76 -0.24 -14.32
CA ALA A 31 -3.50 -0.04 -13.61
C ALA A 31 -2.43 -1.04 -14.06
N ILE A 32 -2.75 -2.34 -14.06
CA ILE A 32 -1.83 -3.40 -14.48
C ILE A 32 -1.40 -3.24 -15.95
N LYS A 33 -2.33 -2.85 -16.83
CA LYS A 33 -1.98 -2.56 -18.23
C LYS A 33 -1.02 -1.39 -18.37
N SER A 34 -1.23 -0.30 -17.61
CA SER A 34 -0.34 0.86 -17.58
C SER A 34 1.04 0.49 -17.02
N ILE A 35 1.09 -0.20 -15.88
CA ILE A 35 2.34 -0.67 -15.27
C ILE A 35 3.12 -1.56 -16.25
N LYS A 36 2.47 -2.55 -16.87
CA LYS A 36 3.09 -3.43 -17.86
C LYS A 36 3.71 -2.66 -19.02
N LYS A 37 3.01 -1.63 -19.49
CA LYS A 37 3.42 -0.84 -20.66
C LYS A 37 4.58 0.10 -20.35
N HIS A 38 4.57 0.73 -19.16
CA HIS A 38 5.46 1.85 -18.87
C HIS A 38 6.52 1.54 -17.81
N HIS A 39 6.32 0.47 -17.03
CA HIS A 39 7.15 0.14 -15.85
C HIS A 39 7.47 -1.36 -15.77
N GLY A 40 7.53 -2.04 -16.92
CA GLY A 40 7.94 -3.46 -16.98
C GLY A 40 9.40 -3.72 -16.55
N ASP A 41 10.17 -2.66 -16.34
CA ASP A 41 11.53 -2.62 -15.80
C ASP A 41 11.59 -2.30 -14.29
N ALA A 42 10.46 -2.15 -13.62
CA ALA A 42 10.46 -1.92 -12.18
C ALA A 42 11.06 -3.09 -11.40
N SER A 43 11.77 -2.80 -10.32
CA SER A 43 12.35 -3.82 -9.46
C SER A 43 11.27 -4.68 -8.81
N PHE A 44 10.14 -4.08 -8.47
CA PHE A 44 8.94 -4.78 -8.01
C PHE A 44 7.71 -3.85 -7.96
N LEU A 45 6.53 -4.48 -7.78
CA LEU A 45 5.26 -3.85 -7.42
C LEU A 45 4.95 -4.20 -5.96
N ALA A 46 4.67 -3.20 -5.13
CA ALA A 46 4.08 -3.38 -3.80
C ALA A 46 2.58 -3.05 -3.84
N ILE A 47 1.73 -3.89 -3.22
CA ILE A 47 0.30 -3.62 -3.04
C ILE A 47 0.00 -3.65 -1.54
N THR A 48 -0.33 -2.48 -0.98
CA THR A 48 -0.40 -2.27 0.46
C THR A 48 -1.79 -2.43 1.07
N GLY A 49 -2.39 -3.60 0.85
CA GLY A 49 -3.60 -4.00 1.56
C GLY A 49 -4.92 -3.54 0.94
N ASP A 50 -6.01 -3.90 1.60
CA ASP A 50 -7.38 -3.78 1.12
C ASP A 50 -7.51 -4.32 -0.31
N LEU A 51 -7.00 -5.56 -0.47
CA LEU A 51 -6.96 -6.26 -1.74
C LEU A 51 -8.38 -6.58 -2.23
N ILE A 52 -9.26 -6.89 -1.28
CA ILE A 52 -10.67 -7.20 -1.51
C ILE A 52 -11.57 -6.26 -0.69
N ALA A 53 -12.81 -6.05 -1.12
CA ALA A 53 -13.78 -5.21 -0.40
C ALA A 53 -14.54 -5.98 0.70
N CYS A 54 -14.69 -7.29 0.52
CA CYS A 54 -15.31 -8.21 1.47
C CYS A 54 -14.77 -9.61 1.21
N GLU A 55 -14.87 -10.49 2.20
CA GLU A 55 -14.37 -11.85 2.08
C GLU A 55 -14.88 -12.54 0.82
N SER A 56 -13.98 -12.89 -0.09
CA SER A 56 -14.26 -13.57 -1.35
C SER A 56 -13.00 -14.23 -1.91
N LYS A 57 -13.09 -15.55 -2.10
CA LYS A 57 -12.07 -16.32 -2.82
C LYS A 57 -11.93 -15.83 -4.27
N GLU A 58 -13.06 -15.53 -4.91
CA GLU A 58 -13.12 -15.11 -6.31
C GLU A 58 -12.44 -13.75 -6.51
N ALA A 59 -12.57 -12.82 -5.53
CA ALA A 59 -11.88 -11.54 -5.56
C ALA A 59 -10.35 -11.73 -5.56
N TYR A 60 -9.82 -12.60 -4.71
CA TYR A 60 -8.39 -12.92 -4.73
C TYR A 60 -7.94 -13.62 -6.02
N LEU A 61 -8.81 -14.44 -6.64
CA LEU A 61 -8.49 -15.04 -7.94
C LEU A 61 -8.43 -13.99 -9.05
N ILE A 62 -9.30 -12.98 -9.03
CA ILE A 62 -9.25 -11.83 -9.96
C ILE A 62 -7.90 -11.10 -9.78
N LEU A 63 -7.52 -10.79 -8.53
CA LEU A 63 -6.23 -10.17 -8.23
C LEU A 63 -5.07 -11.00 -8.80
N LYS A 64 -5.03 -12.29 -8.49
CA LYS A 64 -3.99 -13.21 -8.94
C LYS A 64 -3.87 -13.26 -10.47
N ASN A 65 -4.99 -13.31 -11.16
CA ASN A 65 -5.03 -13.33 -12.62
C ASN A 65 -4.51 -12.02 -13.24
N GLU A 66 -4.80 -10.87 -12.63
CA GLU A 66 -4.25 -9.60 -13.10
C GLU A 66 -2.75 -9.49 -12.82
N MET A 67 -2.29 -9.88 -11.63
CA MET A 67 -0.88 -9.90 -11.25
C MET A 67 -0.02 -10.77 -12.18
N ASN A 68 -0.53 -11.93 -12.58
CA ASN A 68 0.16 -12.87 -13.48
C ASN A 68 0.46 -12.29 -14.89
N LYS A 69 -0.09 -11.12 -15.23
CA LYS A 69 0.20 -10.42 -16.49
C LYS A 69 1.49 -9.60 -16.46
N LEU A 70 2.05 -9.39 -15.27
CA LEU A 70 3.30 -8.68 -15.04
C LEU A 70 4.47 -9.67 -14.94
N ASN A 71 5.64 -9.26 -15.43
CA ASN A 71 6.88 -10.04 -15.36
C ASN A 71 7.85 -9.48 -14.29
N ILE A 72 7.35 -8.66 -13.37
CA ILE A 72 8.12 -8.12 -12.25
C ILE A 72 7.68 -8.80 -10.95
N PRO A 73 8.55 -8.90 -9.93
CA PRO A 73 8.15 -9.38 -8.61
C PRO A 73 7.01 -8.53 -8.03
N ILE A 74 6.10 -9.17 -7.31
CA ILE A 74 4.98 -8.48 -6.66
C ILE A 74 4.97 -8.86 -5.20
N TYR A 75 4.77 -7.89 -4.31
CA TYR A 75 4.74 -8.08 -2.87
C TYR A 75 3.42 -7.53 -2.32
N LEU A 76 2.73 -8.35 -1.54
CA LEU A 76 1.41 -8.08 -0.99
C LEU A 76 1.47 -7.98 0.53
N ILE A 77 0.69 -7.10 1.09
CA ILE A 77 0.29 -7.11 2.50
C ILE A 77 -1.23 -7.03 2.60
N LEU A 78 -1.75 -7.22 3.81
CA LEU A 78 -3.18 -7.18 4.08
C LEU A 78 -3.60 -5.83 4.66
N GLY A 79 -4.82 -5.39 4.32
CA GLY A 79 -5.53 -4.30 4.94
C GLY A 79 -6.73 -4.80 5.78
N ASN A 80 -7.52 -3.88 6.31
CA ASN A 80 -8.62 -4.22 7.23
C ASN A 80 -9.82 -4.90 6.54
N HIS A 81 -9.93 -4.80 5.22
CA HIS A 81 -10.95 -5.51 4.45
C HIS A 81 -10.56 -6.93 4.06
N ASP A 82 -9.29 -7.30 4.23
CA ASP A 82 -8.78 -8.62 3.86
C ASP A 82 -9.11 -9.68 4.92
N ASN A 83 -9.10 -10.96 4.50
CA ASN A 83 -9.27 -12.11 5.36
C ASN A 83 -8.07 -13.04 5.22
N ARG A 84 -7.33 -13.31 6.32
CA ARG A 84 -6.11 -14.12 6.32
C ARG A 84 -6.35 -15.52 5.79
N GLN A 85 -7.36 -16.22 6.28
CA GLN A 85 -7.60 -17.60 5.94
C GLN A 85 -7.89 -17.79 4.45
N THR A 86 -8.66 -16.87 3.87
CA THR A 86 -8.98 -16.90 2.44
C THR A 86 -7.78 -16.46 1.61
N PHE A 87 -7.00 -15.48 2.07
CA PHE A 87 -5.76 -15.05 1.44
C PHE A 87 -4.72 -16.17 1.44
N TYR A 88 -4.47 -16.84 2.56
CA TYR A 88 -3.48 -17.91 2.70
C TYR A 88 -3.70 -19.04 1.69
N LYS A 89 -4.95 -19.39 1.40
CA LYS A 89 -5.29 -20.40 0.41
C LYS A 89 -4.90 -20.01 -1.02
N GLN A 90 -4.88 -18.71 -1.31
CA GLN A 90 -4.58 -18.20 -2.67
C GLN A 90 -3.13 -17.78 -2.83
N PHE A 91 -2.48 -17.33 -1.75
CA PHE A 91 -1.15 -16.74 -1.73
C PHE A 91 -0.28 -17.30 -0.59
N PRO A 92 -0.08 -18.63 -0.50
CA PRO A 92 0.66 -19.24 0.62
C PRO A 92 2.11 -18.78 0.72
N GLN A 93 2.70 -18.28 -0.36
CA GLN A 93 4.08 -17.79 -0.40
C GLN A 93 4.33 -16.51 0.40
N TYR A 94 3.30 -15.79 0.82
CA TYR A 94 3.42 -14.56 1.63
C TYR A 94 3.18 -14.78 3.12
N VAL A 95 2.92 -16.02 3.53
CA VAL A 95 2.60 -16.36 4.92
C VAL A 95 3.88 -16.70 5.68
N HIS A 96 4.14 -15.98 6.76
CA HIS A 96 5.26 -16.20 7.65
C HIS A 96 4.78 -16.12 9.11
N ASP A 97 4.92 -17.21 9.87
CA ASP A 97 4.52 -17.29 11.28
C ASP A 97 3.08 -16.77 11.53
N ASP A 98 2.11 -17.25 10.74
CA ASP A 98 0.69 -16.85 10.78
C ASP A 98 0.39 -15.39 10.39
N PHE A 99 1.36 -14.65 9.84
CA PHE A 99 1.18 -13.27 9.38
C PHE A 99 1.69 -13.08 7.95
N VAL A 100 1.16 -12.05 7.27
CA VAL A 100 1.70 -11.58 5.99
C VAL A 100 2.72 -10.48 6.28
N GLN A 101 3.77 -10.85 7.01
CA GLN A 101 4.84 -9.96 7.45
C GLN A 101 6.19 -10.58 7.11
N TYR A 102 6.98 -9.85 6.32
CA TYR A 102 8.26 -10.38 5.81
C TYR A 102 9.22 -9.25 5.40
N SER A 103 10.47 -9.61 5.19
CA SER A 103 11.50 -8.71 4.68
C SER A 103 12.08 -9.23 3.36
N ILE A 104 12.41 -8.32 2.46
CA ILE A 104 13.19 -8.63 1.27
C ILE A 104 14.40 -7.71 1.20
N LYS A 105 15.47 -8.21 0.61
CA LYS A 105 16.65 -7.41 0.30
C LYS A 105 16.81 -7.35 -1.21
N VAL A 106 16.84 -6.15 -1.75
CA VAL A 106 17.09 -5.88 -3.17
C VAL A 106 18.29 -4.95 -3.26
N GLU A 107 19.36 -5.43 -3.90
CA GLU A 107 20.66 -4.74 -3.93
C GLU A 107 21.18 -4.43 -2.51
N ASN A 108 21.42 -3.17 -2.19
CA ASN A 108 21.88 -2.69 -0.89
C ASN A 108 20.76 -2.09 -0.03
N LYS A 109 19.50 -2.36 -0.32
CA LYS A 109 18.32 -1.82 0.38
C LYS A 109 17.45 -2.94 0.94
N VAL A 110 16.80 -2.68 2.05
CA VAL A 110 15.89 -3.63 2.71
C VAL A 110 14.48 -3.05 2.73
N PHE A 111 13.52 -3.89 2.44
CA PHE A 111 12.10 -3.56 2.44
C PHE A 111 11.39 -4.45 3.44
N LEU A 112 10.72 -3.84 4.41
CA LEU A 112 9.90 -4.52 5.40
C LEU A 112 8.43 -4.37 5.02
N PHE A 113 7.72 -5.47 4.96
CA PHE A 113 6.29 -5.54 4.69
C PHE A 113 5.59 -5.93 5.99
N LEU A 114 4.75 -5.04 6.54
CA LEU A 114 4.14 -5.21 7.85
C LEU A 114 2.66 -5.57 7.74
N ASP A 115 2.26 -6.62 8.45
CA ASP A 115 0.86 -7.00 8.59
C ASP A 115 0.24 -6.24 9.77
N THR A 116 -0.57 -5.24 9.47
CA THR A 116 -1.27 -4.42 10.47
C THR A 116 -2.73 -4.83 10.66
N LEU A 117 -3.21 -5.87 9.97
CA LEU A 117 -4.59 -6.34 10.04
C LEU A 117 -4.96 -6.82 11.44
N ILE A 118 -6.13 -6.41 11.91
CA ILE A 118 -6.92 -7.06 12.96
C ILE A 118 -8.25 -7.45 12.32
N GLU A 119 -8.48 -8.76 12.19
CA GLU A 119 -9.68 -9.25 11.50
C GLU A 119 -10.95 -8.78 12.19
N GLY A 120 -11.89 -8.26 11.40
CA GLY A 120 -13.14 -7.71 11.88
C GLY A 120 -13.10 -6.28 12.39
N GLU A 121 -11.91 -5.67 12.46
CA GLU A 121 -11.73 -4.30 12.92
C GLU A 121 -11.32 -3.37 11.78
N ARG A 122 -11.66 -2.09 11.88
CA ARG A 122 -11.25 -1.08 10.90
C ARG A 122 -9.88 -0.50 11.23
N TYR A 123 -9.47 -0.54 12.49
CA TYR A 123 -8.16 -0.06 12.96
C TYR A 123 -7.09 -1.14 12.79
N GLY A 124 -5.85 -0.68 12.62
CA GLY A 124 -4.68 -1.55 12.55
C GLY A 124 -3.95 -1.68 13.89
N LYS A 125 -3.21 -2.77 14.03
CA LYS A 125 -2.34 -3.00 15.20
C LYS A 125 -1.20 -3.94 14.85
N LEU A 126 -0.03 -3.73 15.42
CA LEU A 126 1.00 -4.75 15.57
C LEU A 126 0.92 -5.34 16.99
N CYS A 127 0.67 -6.65 17.11
CA CYS A 127 0.77 -7.33 18.39
C CYS A 127 2.23 -7.52 18.78
N ASP A 128 2.49 -7.98 20.02
CA ASP A 128 3.84 -8.12 20.56
C ASP A 128 4.76 -8.97 19.65
N ILE A 129 4.23 -10.03 19.05
CA ILE A 129 4.98 -10.89 18.11
C ILE A 129 5.42 -10.08 16.88
N ARG A 130 4.50 -9.28 16.30
CA ARG A 130 4.81 -8.47 15.11
C ARG A 130 5.72 -7.28 15.42
N LEU A 131 5.59 -6.69 16.62
CA LEU A 131 6.52 -5.66 17.11
C LEU A 131 7.92 -6.23 17.38
N ALA A 132 8.00 -7.39 18.02
CA ALA A 132 9.28 -8.08 18.23
C ALA A 132 9.96 -8.40 16.90
N TRP A 133 9.22 -8.94 15.93
CA TRP A 133 9.73 -9.18 14.58
C TRP A 133 10.26 -7.91 13.91
N LEU A 134 9.55 -6.78 14.06
CA LEU A 134 10.00 -5.49 13.54
C LEU A 134 11.34 -5.09 14.15
N LYS A 135 11.44 -5.12 15.49
CA LYS A 135 12.67 -4.80 16.22
C LYS A 135 13.84 -5.67 15.79
N ASP A 136 13.63 -6.99 15.70
CA ASP A 136 14.65 -7.94 15.27
C ASP A 136 15.14 -7.66 13.85
N ASN A 137 14.24 -7.31 12.93
CA ASN A 137 14.62 -6.98 11.55
C ASN A 137 15.34 -5.63 11.42
N LEU A 138 14.94 -4.62 12.20
CA LEU A 138 15.66 -3.35 12.25
C LEU A 138 17.10 -3.55 12.76
N GLU A 139 17.31 -4.30 13.83
CA GLU A 139 18.64 -4.63 14.33
C GLU A 139 19.45 -5.47 13.34
N LYS A 140 18.84 -6.53 12.78
CA LYS A 140 19.46 -7.39 11.76
C LYS A 140 19.98 -6.62 10.56
N TYR A 141 19.22 -5.63 10.13
CA TYR A 141 19.52 -4.85 8.92
C TYR A 141 20.02 -3.42 9.20
N LYS A 142 20.52 -3.15 10.40
CA LYS A 142 20.96 -1.81 10.83
C LYS A 142 22.01 -1.13 9.94
N LYS A 143 22.72 -1.91 9.09
CA LYS A 143 23.72 -1.38 8.15
C LYS A 143 23.13 -1.03 6.78
N PHE A 144 21.84 -1.24 6.55
CA PHE A 144 21.17 -1.03 5.28
C PHE A 144 20.08 0.04 5.41
N PRO A 145 19.86 0.87 4.40
CA PRO A 145 18.67 1.72 4.37
C PRO A 145 17.41 0.85 4.29
N ILE A 146 16.45 1.15 5.17
CA ILE A 146 15.21 0.40 5.32
C ILE A 146 14.04 1.24 4.82
N TYR A 147 13.16 0.59 4.07
CA TYR A 147 11.90 1.12 3.56
C TYR A 147 10.76 0.22 4.04
N ILE A 148 9.71 0.80 4.62
CA ILE A 148 8.61 0.05 5.23
C ILE A 148 7.37 0.20 4.35
N PHE A 149 6.66 -0.90 4.13
CA PHE A 149 5.32 -0.95 3.54
C PHE A 149 4.35 -1.47 4.58
N MET A 150 3.28 -0.74 4.81
CA MET A 150 2.21 -1.12 5.74
C MET A 150 0.85 -0.64 5.20
N HIS A 151 -0.25 -1.09 5.78
CA HIS A 151 -1.56 -0.63 5.31
C HIS A 151 -2.04 0.59 6.08
N HIS A 152 -2.18 0.48 7.40
CA HIS A 152 -2.69 1.57 8.23
C HIS A 152 -1.63 2.68 8.40
N HIS A 153 -2.09 3.91 8.41
CA HIS A 153 -1.25 5.10 8.52
C HIS A 153 -0.65 5.24 9.94
N PRO A 154 0.69 5.41 10.07
CA PRO A 154 1.36 5.41 11.38
C PRO A 154 1.38 6.79 12.06
N ILE A 155 0.59 7.73 11.58
CA ILE A 155 0.45 9.12 12.08
C ILE A 155 -0.99 9.58 11.91
N ASP A 156 -1.39 10.67 12.56
CA ASP A 156 -2.67 11.31 12.28
C ASP A 156 -2.69 11.83 10.85
N SER A 157 -3.73 11.47 10.11
CA SER A 157 -3.91 11.81 8.70
C SER A 157 -4.58 13.17 8.50
N GLY A 158 -5.17 13.73 9.55
CA GLY A 158 -6.05 14.91 9.51
C GLY A 158 -7.44 14.59 8.97
N LEU A 159 -7.78 13.31 8.80
CA LEU A 159 -9.12 12.84 8.41
C LEU A 159 -9.79 12.26 9.66
N TYR A 160 -10.78 12.98 10.19
CA TYR A 160 -11.36 12.66 11.50
C TYR A 160 -11.76 11.20 11.69
N GLU A 161 -12.43 10.61 10.71
CA GLU A 161 -12.87 9.21 10.81
C GLU A 161 -11.69 8.23 10.79
N MET A 162 -10.70 8.48 9.95
CA MET A 162 -9.51 7.64 9.83
C MET A 162 -8.71 7.67 11.14
N ASP A 163 -8.57 8.84 11.74
CA ASP A 163 -7.75 9.03 12.94
C ASP A 163 -8.44 8.53 14.22
N ASN A 164 -9.78 8.48 14.28
CA ASN A 164 -10.52 8.10 15.48
C ASN A 164 -11.11 6.69 15.44
N ILE A 165 -11.42 6.15 14.26
CA ILE A 165 -12.09 4.85 14.11
C ILE A 165 -11.22 3.82 13.39
N ALA A 166 -10.46 4.28 12.40
CA ALA A 166 -9.68 3.43 11.51
C ALA A 166 -8.16 3.68 11.63
N ASN A 167 -7.70 4.07 12.80
CA ASN A 167 -6.33 4.45 13.08
C ASN A 167 -5.37 3.24 13.16
N PHE A 168 -4.11 3.52 13.44
CA PHE A 168 -3.12 2.51 13.79
C PHE A 168 -2.87 2.54 15.30
N SER A 169 -3.50 1.63 16.02
CA SER A 169 -3.61 1.66 17.49
C SER A 169 -2.29 1.40 18.23
N SER A 170 -1.27 0.84 17.58
CA SER A 170 0.08 0.67 18.13
C SER A 170 1.09 1.68 17.55
N ALA A 171 0.63 2.88 17.19
CA ALA A 171 1.51 3.89 16.60
C ALA A 171 2.63 4.32 17.57
N ASN A 172 2.37 4.44 18.86
CA ASN A 172 3.38 4.84 19.85
C ASN A 172 4.49 3.79 19.93
N GLU A 173 4.14 2.52 20.17
CA GLU A 173 5.10 1.41 20.27
C GLU A 173 5.89 1.25 18.95
N PHE A 174 5.24 1.44 17.82
CA PHE A 174 5.90 1.42 16.52
C PHE A 174 6.95 2.53 16.40
N TRP A 175 6.61 3.78 16.75
CA TRP A 175 7.54 4.90 16.69
C TRP A 175 8.64 4.81 17.72
N ASP A 176 8.36 4.30 18.94
CA ASP A 176 9.38 4.05 19.96
C ASP A 176 10.46 3.10 19.43
N ILE A 177 10.06 2.01 18.74
CA ILE A 177 10.99 1.09 18.10
C ILE A 177 11.76 1.77 16.96
N LEU A 178 11.10 2.52 16.09
CA LEU A 178 11.76 3.17 14.96
C LEU A 178 12.78 4.21 15.41
N ASN A 179 12.50 4.93 16.49
CA ASN A 179 13.37 5.98 17.03
C ASN A 179 14.67 5.44 17.64
N GLU A 180 14.78 4.13 17.89
CA GLU A 180 16.03 3.47 18.24
C GLU A 180 16.97 3.26 17.02
N HIS A 181 16.51 3.58 15.78
CA HIS A 181 17.20 3.29 14.53
C HIS A 181 17.20 4.50 13.57
N ASP A 182 18.35 4.82 13.00
CA ASP A 182 18.56 5.95 12.08
C ASP A 182 18.51 5.57 10.59
N ASN A 183 18.36 4.30 10.30
CA ASN A 183 18.44 3.74 8.95
C ASN A 183 17.06 3.51 8.28
N VAL A 184 15.95 3.77 8.95
CA VAL A 184 14.62 3.81 8.34
C VAL A 184 14.48 5.11 7.54
N LYS A 185 14.31 4.99 6.23
CA LYS A 185 14.31 6.13 5.31
C LYS A 185 12.91 6.56 4.88
N HIS A 186 12.00 5.60 4.79
CA HIS A 186 10.68 5.89 4.26
C HIS A 186 9.63 4.84 4.66
N ILE A 187 8.38 5.30 4.80
CA ILE A 187 7.21 4.45 5.02
C ILE A 187 6.17 4.73 3.93
N SER A 188 5.72 3.68 3.24
CA SER A 188 4.63 3.71 2.27
C SER A 188 3.40 3.03 2.86
N PHE A 189 2.24 3.66 2.77
CA PHE A 189 1.01 3.11 3.35
C PHE A 189 -0.21 3.34 2.44
N GLY A 190 -1.30 2.61 2.72
CA GLY A 190 -2.60 2.71 2.05
C GLY A 190 -3.67 3.31 2.93
N HIS A 191 -4.86 2.72 2.91
CA HIS A 191 -5.97 2.93 3.82
C HIS A 191 -6.68 4.30 3.73
N VAL A 192 -5.93 5.39 3.62
CA VAL A 192 -6.48 6.76 3.59
C VAL A 192 -7.05 7.16 2.23
N HIS A 193 -6.83 6.36 1.18
CA HIS A 193 -7.30 6.59 -0.19
C HIS A 193 -6.99 8.00 -0.72
N ARG A 194 -5.86 8.57 -0.31
CA ARG A 194 -5.44 9.93 -0.70
C ARG A 194 -3.95 9.98 -0.95
N ILE A 195 -3.54 10.91 -1.80
CA ILE A 195 -2.14 11.32 -1.84
C ILE A 195 -1.86 12.13 -0.59
N MET A 196 -0.97 11.62 0.24
CA MET A 196 -0.53 12.27 1.45
C MET A 196 0.98 12.14 1.59
N HIS A 197 1.64 13.18 2.05
CA HIS A 197 3.05 13.19 2.39
C HIS A 197 3.23 13.73 3.81
N ALA A 198 4.09 13.10 4.57
CA ALA A 198 4.43 13.54 5.91
C ALA A 198 5.90 13.25 6.23
N VAL A 199 6.41 13.92 7.24
CA VAL A 199 7.72 13.64 7.84
C VAL A 199 7.54 13.65 9.36
N LYS A 200 7.97 12.59 10.03
CA LYS A 200 8.01 12.51 11.49
C LYS A 200 9.35 11.91 11.90
N ASP A 201 10.02 12.54 12.85
CA ASP A 201 11.31 12.10 13.42
C ASP A 201 12.38 11.80 12.35
N GLY A 202 12.38 12.58 11.26
CA GLY A 202 13.29 12.42 10.13
C GLY A 202 12.90 11.34 9.12
N VAL A 203 11.87 10.53 9.39
CA VAL A 203 11.36 9.51 8.46
C VAL A 203 10.30 10.13 7.56
N SER A 204 10.53 10.07 6.25
CA SER A 204 9.53 10.49 5.26
C SER A 204 8.44 9.44 5.07
N MET A 205 7.24 9.86 4.70
CA MET A 205 6.11 8.95 4.50
C MET A 205 5.26 9.38 3.32
N HIS A 206 4.64 8.42 2.63
CA HIS A 206 3.62 8.73 1.64
C HIS A 206 2.52 7.69 1.58
N SER A 207 1.36 8.13 1.12
CA SER A 207 0.30 7.27 0.58
C SER A 207 -0.05 7.68 -0.85
N THR A 208 -0.74 6.81 -1.55
CA THR A 208 -1.27 7.07 -2.89
C THR A 208 -2.79 6.91 -2.91
N ARG A 209 -3.46 7.38 -3.95
CA ARG A 209 -4.89 7.13 -4.12
C ARG A 209 -5.15 5.64 -4.29
N SER A 210 -6.30 5.20 -3.77
CA SER A 210 -6.87 3.89 -4.06
C SER A 210 -7.00 3.66 -5.57
N THR A 211 -6.94 2.41 -5.99
CA THR A 211 -7.27 2.06 -7.37
C THR A 211 -8.77 2.15 -7.66
N THR A 212 -9.62 2.41 -6.65
CA THR A 212 -11.08 2.42 -6.76
C THR A 212 -11.68 3.80 -6.46
N PHE A 213 -12.31 3.96 -5.32
CA PHE A 213 -12.88 5.23 -4.85
C PHE A 213 -11.89 5.95 -3.94
N GLN A 214 -12.08 7.25 -3.75
CA GLN A 214 -11.22 8.05 -2.89
C GLN A 214 -12.01 8.55 -1.68
N VAL A 215 -11.31 8.80 -0.56
CA VAL A 215 -11.88 9.47 0.62
C VAL A 215 -11.79 10.97 0.41
N SER A 216 -12.90 11.68 0.60
CA SER A 216 -12.91 13.15 0.49
C SER A 216 -12.19 13.79 1.67
N TYR A 217 -11.37 14.81 1.39
CA TYR A 217 -10.76 15.58 2.46
C TYR A 217 -11.82 16.35 3.23
N GLN A 218 -11.93 16.09 4.52
CA GLN A 218 -12.81 16.80 5.43
C GLN A 218 -12.02 17.19 6.67
N PRO A 219 -11.58 18.46 6.75
CA PRO A 219 -11.03 18.97 7.98
C PRO A 219 -12.18 19.21 8.96
N HIS A 220 -12.07 18.66 10.15
CA HIS A 220 -12.86 18.95 11.36
C HIS A 220 -14.23 18.27 11.53
N ASN A 221 -14.33 17.47 12.60
CA ASN A 221 -15.49 17.16 13.43
C ASN A 221 -16.76 16.59 12.77
N LYS A 222 -16.68 15.94 11.61
CA LYS A 222 -17.82 15.22 11.07
C LYS A 222 -17.45 13.75 10.89
N LEU A 223 -18.17 12.88 11.60
CA LEU A 223 -18.20 11.43 11.42
C LEU A 223 -18.91 11.05 10.10
N GLU A 224 -18.53 11.69 8.98
CA GLU A 224 -19.08 11.40 7.68
C GLU A 224 -17.98 10.83 6.79
N TYR A 225 -18.04 9.53 6.51
CA TYR A 225 -17.18 8.89 5.52
C TYR A 225 -17.68 9.26 4.12
N LEU A 226 -17.16 10.35 3.57
CA LEU A 226 -17.51 10.79 2.22
C LEU A 226 -16.48 10.26 1.21
N THR A 227 -16.99 9.58 0.21
CA THR A 227 -16.19 9.11 -0.92
C THR A 227 -16.36 10.03 -2.13
N ASN A 228 -15.36 10.04 -3.01
CA ASN A 228 -15.41 10.72 -4.28
C ASN A 228 -14.80 9.85 -5.39
N LYS A 229 -14.88 10.33 -6.64
CA LYS A 229 -14.37 9.67 -7.84
C LYS A 229 -13.16 10.39 -8.45
N GLU A 230 -12.32 10.99 -7.62
CA GLU A 230 -11.03 11.46 -8.12
C GLU A 230 -10.29 10.31 -8.80
N LYS A 231 -9.58 10.61 -9.88
CA LYS A 231 -8.92 9.56 -10.68
C LYS A 231 -7.94 8.76 -9.85
N PRO A 232 -7.97 7.42 -9.95
CA PRO A 232 -7.03 6.57 -9.23
C PRO A 232 -5.60 6.77 -9.73
N THR A 233 -4.64 6.54 -8.85
CA THR A 233 -3.21 6.64 -9.16
C THR A 233 -2.46 5.41 -8.69
N TYR A 234 -1.24 5.23 -9.18
CA TYR A 234 -0.19 4.50 -8.48
C TYR A 234 1.01 5.42 -8.25
N ALA A 235 1.82 5.14 -7.24
CA ALA A 235 3.06 5.85 -7.06
C ALA A 235 4.21 5.12 -7.77
N ILE A 236 5.10 5.93 -8.38
CA ILE A 236 6.38 5.50 -8.94
C ILE A 236 7.45 6.02 -7.98
N MET A 237 8.08 5.11 -7.27
CA MET A 237 9.16 5.42 -6.34
C MET A 237 10.49 5.16 -7.02
N ASP A 238 11.31 6.19 -7.19
CA ASP A 238 12.66 6.06 -7.75
C ASP A 238 13.70 6.34 -6.64
N ILE A 239 14.34 5.28 -6.17
CA ILE A 239 15.37 5.36 -5.13
C ILE A 239 16.75 5.37 -5.80
N LYS A 240 17.47 6.47 -5.63
CA LYS A 240 18.82 6.65 -6.17
C LYS A 240 19.86 5.89 -5.34
N GLU A 241 21.10 5.83 -5.83
CA GLU A 241 22.22 5.19 -5.13
C GLU A 241 22.54 5.84 -3.78
N ASP A 242 22.41 7.16 -3.70
CA ASP A 242 22.59 7.96 -2.48
C ASP A 242 21.38 7.93 -1.53
N ASN A 243 20.37 7.08 -1.81
CA ASN A 243 19.10 6.97 -1.12
C ASN A 243 18.15 8.17 -1.28
N THR A 244 18.43 9.10 -2.17
CA THR A 244 17.44 10.11 -2.58
C THR A 244 16.21 9.38 -3.12
N LEU A 245 15.05 9.70 -2.58
CA LEU A 245 13.76 9.11 -2.98
C LEU A 245 12.92 10.14 -3.71
N LEU A 246 12.56 9.83 -4.95
CA LEU A 246 11.60 10.57 -5.74
C LEU A 246 10.29 9.79 -5.81
N ILE A 247 9.16 10.46 -5.60
CA ILE A 247 7.85 9.82 -5.68
C ILE A 247 6.98 10.63 -6.65
N HIS A 248 6.50 9.95 -7.70
CA HIS A 248 5.57 10.50 -8.67
C HIS A 248 4.25 9.75 -8.58
N HIS A 249 3.13 10.46 -8.52
CA HIS A 249 1.80 9.86 -8.61
C HIS A 249 1.32 9.92 -10.06
N HIS A 250 0.96 8.77 -10.62
CA HIS A 250 0.55 8.63 -12.02
C HIS A 250 -0.94 8.28 -12.12
N GLU A 251 -1.71 9.18 -12.77
CA GLU A 251 -3.09 8.91 -13.16
C GLU A 251 -3.11 8.08 -14.45
N TYR A 252 -3.61 6.85 -14.39
CA TYR A 252 -3.47 5.88 -15.47
C TYR A 252 -4.73 5.68 -16.33
N LEU A 253 -5.82 6.40 -16.05
CA LEU A 253 -7.07 6.20 -16.80
C LEU A 253 -7.09 6.92 -18.14
N ASP A 254 -6.54 8.11 -18.22
CA ASP A 254 -6.59 8.96 -19.42
C ASP A 254 -5.17 9.35 -19.87
N GLU A 255 -4.39 8.34 -20.25
CA GLU A 255 -3.00 8.54 -20.72
C GLU A 255 -2.96 9.15 -22.14
N LYS A 256 -3.52 10.33 -22.33
CA LYS A 256 -3.26 11.11 -23.56
C LYS A 256 -1.92 11.83 -23.40
N ARG A 257 -0.98 11.52 -24.27
CA ARG A 257 0.32 12.21 -24.33
C ARG A 257 0.29 13.18 -25.50
N TYR A 258 0.79 14.37 -25.27
CA TYR A 258 0.98 15.39 -26.28
C TYR A 258 2.45 15.74 -26.31
N TYR A 259 3.02 15.96 -27.50
CA TYR A 259 4.33 16.59 -27.65
C TYR A 259 4.19 18.09 -27.41
N GLU A 260 5.33 18.80 -27.22
CA GLU A 260 5.32 20.25 -27.01
C GLU A 260 4.66 21.03 -28.14
N ASP A 261 4.70 20.51 -29.36
CA ASP A 261 4.03 21.07 -30.54
C ASP A 261 2.51 20.77 -30.61
N GLY A 262 1.95 20.08 -29.60
CA GLY A 262 0.55 19.72 -29.53
C GLY A 262 0.16 18.48 -30.38
N SER A 263 1.11 17.83 -31.06
CA SER A 263 0.87 16.58 -31.77
C SER A 263 0.62 15.40 -30.81
N ARG A 264 -0.02 14.31 -31.30
CA ARG A 264 -0.34 13.11 -30.49
C ARG A 264 0.58 11.95 -30.84
#